data_4034acb37e2c9000df9cb8bc8e89bdc5
#
_entry.id   4034acb37e2c9000df9cb8bc8e89bdc5
#
_cell.length_a   1.000
_cell.length_b   1.000
_cell.length_c   1.000
_cell.angle_alpha   90.00
_cell.angle_beta   90.00
_cell.angle_gamma   90.00
#
_symmetry.space_group_name_H-M   'P 1'
#
loop_
_entity.id
_entity.type
_entity.pdbx_description
1 polymer ?
#
loop_
_entity_poly.entity_id
_entity_poly.type
_entity_poly.pdbx_seq_one_letter_code
_entity_poly.pdbx_strand_id
1 'polypeptide(L)'
;MPDKKIVILGGGQAAANAIRAIRNLDQNCQVSLVSEEISLPYERPPLSKKCITGEKTFESCQFFDGEFYDNHNIELHLDRKVELVDFKNQKLLIDNQASIGFDQLLIATGSTNRVLAVDGVAPDQILYLRTMAESQAIVDQAQTENRVLI
;
A
#
# COMPACT_ATOMS: atom_id res chain seq x y z
N MET A 1 -28.91 -8.61 10.77
CA MET A 1 -28.66 -7.98 9.45
C MET A 1 -27.48 -8.71 8.84
N PRO A 2 -27.39 -8.95 7.54
CA PRO A 2 -26.17 -9.53 7.00
C PRO A 2 -24.99 -8.62 7.37
N ASP A 3 -23.85 -9.23 7.70
CA ASP A 3 -22.66 -8.49 8.08
C ASP A 3 -22.23 -7.59 6.93
N LYS A 4 -22.15 -6.30 7.20
CA LYS A 4 -21.80 -5.29 6.21
C LYS A 4 -20.38 -5.53 5.70
N LYS A 5 -20.20 -5.52 4.37
CA LYS A 5 -18.89 -5.68 3.72
C LYS A 5 -18.29 -4.33 3.38
N ILE A 6 -17.18 -3.99 4.03
CA ILE A 6 -16.43 -2.77 3.79
C ILE A 6 -15.11 -3.15 3.11
N VAL A 7 -14.88 -2.63 1.91
CA VAL A 7 -13.61 -2.81 1.21
C VAL A 7 -12.81 -1.52 1.24
N ILE A 8 -11.53 -1.62 1.56
CA ILE A 8 -10.57 -0.51 1.57
C ILE A 8 -9.57 -0.76 0.46
N LEU A 9 -9.52 0.13 -0.52
CA LEU A 9 -8.58 0.07 -1.64
C LEU A 9 -7.39 1.00 -1.38
N GLY A 10 -6.22 0.40 -1.22
CA GLY A 10 -4.93 1.07 -0.96
C GLY A 10 -4.35 0.71 0.40
N GLY A 11 -3.01 0.51 0.47
CA GLY A 11 -2.25 0.05 1.65
C GLY A 11 -1.50 1.17 2.39
N GLY A 12 -1.98 2.41 2.36
CA GLY A 12 -1.30 3.54 2.99
C GLY A 12 -1.85 3.92 4.37
N GLN A 13 -1.39 5.06 4.88
CA GLN A 13 -1.78 5.61 6.19
C GLN A 13 -3.29 5.80 6.34
N ALA A 14 -3.98 6.24 5.27
CA ALA A 14 -5.43 6.44 5.32
C ALA A 14 -6.16 5.10 5.54
N ALA A 15 -5.71 4.04 4.86
CA ALA A 15 -6.26 2.69 5.00
C ALA A 15 -6.05 2.13 6.42
N ALA A 16 -4.82 2.22 6.96
CA ALA A 16 -4.51 1.76 8.33
C ALA A 16 -5.39 2.46 9.38
N ASN A 17 -5.50 3.79 9.28
CA ASN A 17 -6.34 4.55 10.22
C ASN A 17 -7.84 4.25 10.05
N ALA A 18 -8.30 4.00 8.81
CA ALA A 18 -9.69 3.61 8.56
C ALA A 18 -10.01 2.25 9.19
N ILE A 19 -9.13 1.25 9.02
CA ILE A 19 -9.29 -0.07 9.66
C ILE A 19 -9.45 0.07 11.16
N ARG A 20 -8.54 0.81 11.81
CA ARG A 20 -8.61 1.06 13.26
C ARG A 20 -9.91 1.77 13.66
N ALA A 21 -10.32 2.79 12.92
CA ALA A 21 -11.54 3.52 13.19
C ALA A 21 -12.80 2.65 13.02
N ILE A 22 -12.86 1.83 11.97
CA ILE A 22 -13.97 0.90 11.73
C ILE A 22 -14.07 -0.09 12.89
N ARG A 23 -12.96 -0.71 13.29
CA ARG A 23 -12.95 -1.68 14.41
C ARG A 23 -13.30 -1.09 15.76
N ASN A 24 -13.00 0.18 15.99
CA ASN A 24 -13.44 0.89 17.20
C ASN A 24 -14.96 1.12 17.22
N LEU A 25 -15.60 1.20 16.06
CA LEU A 25 -17.05 1.47 15.93
C LEU A 25 -17.86 0.19 15.73
N ASP A 26 -17.32 -0.77 14.98
CA ASP A 26 -18.00 -2.02 14.62
C ASP A 26 -16.97 -3.15 14.49
N GLN A 27 -17.05 -4.10 15.41
CA GLN A 27 -16.16 -5.27 15.44
C GLN A 27 -16.67 -6.44 14.59
N ASN A 28 -17.93 -6.38 14.11
CA ASN A 28 -18.58 -7.51 13.45
C ASN A 28 -18.66 -7.37 11.91
N CYS A 29 -18.55 -6.14 11.38
CA CYS A 29 -18.57 -5.96 9.92
C CYS A 29 -17.38 -6.68 9.26
N GLN A 30 -17.58 -7.18 8.04
CA GLN A 30 -16.49 -7.73 7.23
C GLN A 30 -15.64 -6.58 6.67
N VAL A 31 -14.33 -6.66 6.87
CA VAL A 31 -13.40 -5.64 6.34
C VAL A 31 -12.32 -6.34 5.51
N SER A 32 -12.18 -5.93 4.26
CA SER A 32 -11.12 -6.39 3.36
C SER A 32 -10.24 -5.21 2.95
N LEU A 33 -8.92 -5.41 2.97
CA LEU A 33 -7.92 -4.46 2.47
C LEU A 33 -7.35 -4.99 1.15
N VAL A 34 -7.38 -4.17 0.11
CA VAL A 34 -6.78 -4.50 -1.20
C VAL A 34 -5.64 -3.53 -1.48
N SER A 35 -4.45 -4.04 -1.73
CA SER A 35 -3.24 -3.23 -1.97
C SER A 35 -2.39 -3.82 -3.09
N GLU A 36 -1.84 -2.96 -3.96
CA GLU A 36 -0.84 -3.35 -4.97
C GLU A 36 0.51 -3.69 -4.34
N GLU A 37 0.80 -3.19 -3.15
CA GLU A 37 2.04 -3.49 -2.45
C GLU A 37 1.88 -4.80 -1.66
N ILE A 38 2.93 -5.62 -1.67
CA ILE A 38 3.02 -6.85 -0.87
C ILE A 38 3.12 -6.57 0.63
N SER A 39 3.55 -5.37 0.99
CA SER A 39 3.75 -4.96 2.37
C SER A 39 2.45 -4.60 3.06
N LEU A 40 2.36 -4.89 4.35
CA LEU A 40 1.32 -4.34 5.23
C LEU A 40 1.37 -2.80 5.22
N PRO A 41 0.26 -2.10 5.50
CA PRO A 41 0.23 -0.64 5.58
C PRO A 41 1.31 -0.06 6.49
N TYR A 42 2.06 0.92 5.99
CA TYR A 42 3.23 1.48 6.65
C TYR A 42 3.35 3.01 6.48
N GLU A 43 4.18 3.62 7.33
CA GLU A 43 4.56 5.03 7.27
C GLU A 43 5.53 5.30 6.12
N ARG A 44 5.18 6.19 5.19
CA ARG A 44 6.06 6.56 4.06
C ARG A 44 7.20 7.55 4.43
N PRO A 45 7.02 8.51 5.35
CA PRO A 45 8.07 9.48 5.65
C PRO A 45 9.43 8.90 6.08
N PRO A 46 9.52 7.77 6.78
CA PRO A 46 10.80 7.16 7.11
C PRO A 46 11.60 6.66 5.91
N LEU A 47 10.93 6.32 4.79
CA LEU A 47 11.58 5.75 3.60
C LEU A 47 12.69 6.63 3.05
N SER A 48 12.49 7.96 3.03
CA SER A 48 13.49 8.93 2.57
C SER A 48 14.45 9.44 3.66
N LYS A 49 14.40 8.86 4.84
CA LYS A 49 15.15 9.31 6.03
C LYS A 49 15.83 8.12 6.70
N LYS A 50 15.27 7.65 7.80
CA LYS A 50 15.86 6.62 8.65
C LYS A 50 16.00 5.25 7.98
N CYS A 51 15.15 4.91 7.00
CA CYS A 51 15.29 3.67 6.27
C CYS A 51 16.51 3.72 5.32
N ILE A 52 16.71 4.83 4.61
CA ILE A 52 17.90 4.98 3.74
C ILE A 52 19.21 4.97 4.55
N THR A 53 19.22 5.55 5.76
CA THR A 53 20.40 5.57 6.63
C THR A 53 20.61 4.26 7.40
N GLY A 54 19.67 3.32 7.32
CA GLY A 54 19.72 2.07 8.08
C GLY A 54 19.39 2.19 9.57
N GLU A 55 18.95 3.37 10.01
CA GLU A 55 18.55 3.60 11.41
C GLU A 55 17.19 2.98 11.76
N LYS A 56 16.36 2.67 10.76
CA LYS A 56 15.04 2.07 10.91
C LYS A 56 14.83 0.99 9.86
N THR A 57 14.35 -0.18 10.26
CA THR A 57 13.99 -1.24 9.31
C THR A 57 12.64 -0.95 8.65
N PHE A 58 12.38 -1.52 7.48
CA PHE A 58 11.10 -1.33 6.78
C PHE A 58 9.93 -1.90 7.56
N GLU A 59 10.11 -3.06 8.20
CA GLU A 59 9.08 -3.70 9.05
C GLU A 59 8.68 -2.80 10.21
N SER A 60 9.64 -2.09 10.80
CA SER A 60 9.37 -1.16 11.91
C SER A 60 8.59 0.09 11.48
N CYS A 61 8.39 0.30 10.17
CA CYS A 61 7.54 1.36 9.64
C CYS A 61 6.07 0.97 9.53
N GLN A 62 5.72 -0.30 9.70
CA GLN A 62 4.33 -0.74 9.64
C GLN A 62 3.49 -0.08 10.74
N PHE A 63 2.23 0.27 10.41
CA PHE A 63 1.29 0.83 11.40
C PHE A 63 0.84 -0.21 12.41
N PHE A 64 0.67 -1.45 11.94
CA PHE A 64 0.29 -2.62 12.71
C PHE A 64 1.02 -3.83 12.15
N ASP A 65 1.29 -4.80 12.99
CA ASP A 65 1.83 -6.10 12.61
C ASP A 65 0.76 -7.05 12.04
N GLY A 66 1.16 -8.21 11.54
CA GLY A 66 0.24 -9.20 11.01
C GLY A 66 -0.78 -9.70 12.04
N GLU A 67 -0.35 -9.85 13.29
CA GLU A 67 -1.20 -10.31 14.38
C GLU A 67 -2.39 -9.35 14.64
N PHE A 68 -2.17 -8.05 14.47
CA PHE A 68 -3.26 -7.07 14.55
C PHE A 68 -4.35 -7.35 13.50
N TYR A 69 -3.99 -7.61 12.25
CA TYR A 69 -4.98 -7.87 11.19
C TYR A 69 -5.72 -9.18 11.42
N ASP A 70 -5.02 -10.22 11.87
CA ASP A 70 -5.62 -11.51 12.21
C ASP A 70 -6.60 -11.38 13.39
N ASN A 71 -6.17 -10.75 14.47
CA ASN A 71 -6.99 -10.56 15.68
C ASN A 71 -8.23 -9.69 15.44
N HIS A 72 -8.18 -8.83 14.43
CA HIS A 72 -9.31 -7.97 14.06
C HIS A 72 -10.10 -8.50 12.85
N ASN A 73 -9.83 -9.72 12.41
CA ASN A 73 -10.51 -10.34 11.27
C ASN A 73 -10.52 -9.42 10.02
N ILE A 74 -9.35 -8.89 9.65
CA ILE A 74 -9.18 -8.10 8.43
C ILE A 74 -8.69 -9.02 7.32
N GLU A 75 -9.47 -9.16 6.27
CA GLU A 75 -9.06 -9.92 5.09
C GLU A 75 -8.05 -9.11 4.27
N LEU A 76 -6.83 -9.64 4.11
CA LEU A 76 -5.75 -8.97 3.38
C LEU A 76 -5.63 -9.53 1.96
N HIS A 77 -5.75 -8.65 0.97
CA HIS A 77 -5.47 -8.92 -0.44
C HIS A 77 -4.27 -8.04 -0.85
N LEU A 78 -3.07 -8.47 -0.46
CA LEU A 78 -1.81 -7.80 -0.78
C LEU A 78 -1.27 -8.32 -2.12
N ASP A 79 -0.41 -7.49 -2.78
CA ASP A 79 0.10 -7.78 -4.12
C ASP A 79 -1.03 -8.02 -5.12
N ARG A 80 -2.08 -7.19 -5.05
CA ARG A 80 -3.27 -7.27 -5.91
C ARG A 80 -3.57 -5.94 -6.55
N LYS A 81 -3.58 -5.94 -7.87
CA LYS A 81 -3.97 -4.78 -8.67
C LYS A 81 -5.46 -4.78 -8.94
N VAL A 82 -6.11 -3.66 -8.62
CA VAL A 82 -7.51 -3.45 -9.01
C VAL A 82 -7.54 -2.87 -10.42
N GLU A 83 -8.18 -3.60 -11.33
CA GLU A 83 -8.29 -3.21 -12.74
C GLU A 83 -9.54 -2.35 -12.99
N LEU A 84 -10.62 -2.63 -12.27
CA LEU A 84 -11.89 -1.92 -12.43
C LEU A 84 -12.67 -1.88 -11.12
N VAL A 85 -13.32 -0.74 -10.88
CA VAL A 85 -14.34 -0.58 -9.84
C VAL A 85 -15.71 -0.54 -10.52
N ASP A 86 -16.48 -1.59 -10.38
CA ASP A 86 -17.86 -1.66 -10.87
C ASP A 86 -18.83 -1.20 -9.77
N PHE A 87 -19.13 0.08 -9.78
CA PHE A 87 -20.05 0.68 -8.79
C PHE A 87 -21.49 0.21 -8.94
N LYS A 88 -21.91 -0.18 -10.16
CA LYS A 88 -23.26 -0.65 -10.41
C LYS A 88 -23.53 -2.01 -9.77
N ASN A 89 -22.54 -2.90 -9.86
CA ASN A 89 -22.63 -4.25 -9.30
C ASN A 89 -21.91 -4.36 -7.94
N GLN A 90 -21.37 -3.26 -7.42
CA GLN A 90 -20.65 -3.18 -6.14
C GLN A 90 -19.52 -4.21 -6.05
N LYS A 91 -18.63 -4.22 -7.04
CA LYS A 91 -17.50 -5.16 -7.13
C LYS A 91 -16.20 -4.47 -7.55
N LEU A 92 -15.09 -4.93 -6.97
CA LEU A 92 -13.75 -4.69 -7.50
C LEU A 92 -13.36 -5.87 -8.38
N LEU A 93 -12.85 -5.62 -9.58
CA LEU A 93 -12.17 -6.62 -10.39
C LEU A 93 -10.68 -6.50 -10.11
N ILE A 94 -10.11 -7.60 -9.65
CA ILE A 94 -8.69 -7.76 -9.36
C ILE A 94 -8.10 -8.79 -10.32
N ASP A 95 -6.81 -8.92 -10.34
CA ASP A 95 -6.02 -9.80 -11.21
C ASP A 95 -6.78 -11.04 -11.72
N ASN A 96 -6.74 -11.27 -13.04
CA ASN A 96 -7.28 -12.47 -13.70
C ASN A 96 -8.80 -12.72 -13.46
N GLN A 97 -9.61 -11.67 -13.40
CA GLN A 97 -11.07 -11.75 -13.28
C GLN A 97 -11.60 -12.17 -11.89
N ALA A 98 -10.75 -12.29 -10.89
CA ALA A 98 -11.25 -12.42 -9.52
C ALA A 98 -11.99 -11.15 -9.11
N SER A 99 -13.05 -11.28 -8.30
CA SER A 99 -13.82 -10.13 -7.86
C SER A 99 -14.11 -10.13 -6.38
N ILE A 100 -14.07 -8.94 -5.78
CA ILE A 100 -14.42 -8.71 -4.38
C ILE A 100 -15.66 -7.84 -4.34
N GLY A 101 -16.75 -8.34 -3.74
CA GLY A 101 -17.97 -7.58 -3.55
C GLY A 101 -17.88 -6.64 -2.34
N PHE A 102 -18.57 -5.50 -2.38
CA PHE A 102 -18.63 -4.55 -1.28
C PHE A 102 -20.03 -3.93 -1.11
N ASP A 103 -20.40 -3.61 0.12
CA ASP A 103 -21.52 -2.72 0.43
C ASP A 103 -21.04 -1.28 0.54
N GLN A 104 -19.80 -1.10 1.02
CA GLN A 104 -19.12 0.19 1.08
C GLN A 104 -17.68 0.07 0.60
N LEU A 105 -17.23 1.06 -0.16
CA LEU A 105 -15.87 1.13 -0.66
C LEU A 105 -15.21 2.43 -0.19
N LEU A 106 -14.05 2.30 0.46
CA LEU A 106 -13.15 3.40 0.74
C LEU A 106 -12.00 3.37 -0.28
N ILE A 107 -11.86 4.40 -1.09
CA ILE A 107 -10.73 4.57 -2.02
C ILE A 107 -9.65 5.40 -1.32
N ALA A 108 -8.53 4.76 -1.00
CA ALA A 108 -7.39 5.31 -0.26
C ALA A 108 -6.05 5.03 -0.97
N THR A 109 -6.06 5.04 -2.30
CA THR A 109 -4.92 4.66 -3.15
C THR A 109 -3.73 5.62 -3.09
N GLY A 110 -3.95 6.83 -2.60
CA GLY A 110 -2.91 7.85 -2.51
C GLY A 110 -2.57 8.44 -3.88
N SER A 111 -1.27 8.53 -4.19
CA SER A 111 -0.74 9.10 -5.44
C SER A 111 0.33 8.21 -6.04
N THR A 112 0.73 8.45 -7.27
CA THR A 112 1.86 7.80 -7.94
C THR A 112 2.96 8.81 -8.24
N ASN A 113 4.19 8.34 -8.49
CA ASN A 113 5.29 9.17 -8.93
C ASN A 113 4.96 9.80 -10.30
N ARG A 114 5.29 11.07 -10.45
CA ARG A 114 5.30 11.70 -11.78
C ARG A 114 6.58 11.27 -12.50
N VAL A 115 6.43 10.55 -13.60
CA VAL A 115 7.57 10.11 -14.40
C VAL A 115 8.26 11.32 -15.03
N LEU A 116 9.57 11.41 -14.84
CA LEU A 116 10.42 12.44 -15.44
C LEU A 116 11.06 11.89 -16.70
N ALA A 117 10.94 12.61 -17.82
CA ALA A 117 11.68 12.34 -19.03
C ALA A 117 12.83 13.33 -19.14
N VAL A 118 14.07 12.81 -19.28
CA VAL A 118 15.29 13.62 -19.42
C VAL A 118 16.01 13.18 -20.69
N ASP A 119 16.31 14.11 -21.58
CA ASP A 119 17.01 13.81 -22.82
C ASP A 119 18.40 13.20 -22.52
N GLY A 120 18.67 12.07 -23.15
CA GLY A 120 19.95 11.36 -22.99
C GLY A 120 20.07 10.52 -21.71
N VAL A 121 19.01 10.41 -20.91
CA VAL A 121 18.97 9.56 -19.71
C VAL A 121 17.97 8.42 -19.93
N ALA A 122 18.43 7.19 -19.75
CA ALA A 122 17.54 6.03 -19.82
C ALA A 122 16.59 6.01 -18.61
N PRO A 123 15.30 5.62 -18.77
CA PRO A 123 14.31 5.66 -17.71
C PRO A 123 14.69 4.86 -16.46
N ASP A 124 15.45 3.78 -16.62
CA ASP A 124 15.94 2.91 -15.53
C ASP A 124 17.09 3.53 -14.71
N GLN A 125 17.67 4.61 -15.21
CA GLN A 125 18.68 5.40 -14.49
C GLN A 125 18.06 6.41 -13.52
N ILE A 126 16.73 6.62 -13.58
CA ILE A 126 16.02 7.56 -12.72
C ILE A 126 15.32 6.77 -11.62
N LEU A 127 15.78 6.94 -10.39
CA LEU A 127 15.17 6.33 -9.22
C LEU A 127 14.07 7.23 -8.67
N TYR A 128 12.98 6.60 -8.28
CA TYR A 128 11.86 7.26 -7.61
C TYR A 128 11.79 6.78 -6.16
N LEU A 129 11.15 7.57 -5.31
CA LEU A 129 11.04 7.24 -3.89
C LEU A 129 9.61 7.47 -3.40
N ARG A 130 8.84 6.39 -3.35
CA ARG A 130 7.50 6.36 -2.81
C ARG A 130 7.19 5.08 -2.04
N THR A 131 7.69 3.93 -2.51
CA THR A 131 7.44 2.61 -1.93
C THR A 131 8.65 2.07 -1.18
N MET A 132 8.44 1.03 -0.34
CA MET A 132 9.55 0.31 0.30
C MET A 132 10.51 -0.26 -0.74
N ALA A 133 9.99 -0.85 -1.82
CA ALA A 133 10.80 -1.42 -2.89
C ALA A 133 11.70 -0.37 -3.55
N GLU A 134 11.15 0.81 -3.84
CA GLU A 134 11.94 1.92 -4.39
C GLU A 134 12.99 2.43 -3.40
N SER A 135 12.66 2.51 -2.11
CA SER A 135 13.64 2.88 -1.07
C SER A 135 14.76 1.87 -0.97
N GLN A 136 14.45 0.57 -1.02
CA GLN A 136 15.45 -0.49 -1.02
C GLN A 136 16.35 -0.42 -2.26
N ALA A 137 15.77 -0.21 -3.44
CA ALA A 137 16.53 -0.06 -4.67
C ALA A 137 17.54 1.11 -4.61
N ILE A 138 17.15 2.23 -3.99
CA ILE A 138 18.07 3.36 -3.75
C ILE A 138 19.20 2.95 -2.81
N VAL A 139 18.91 2.25 -1.71
CA VAL A 139 19.92 1.76 -0.76
C VAL A 139 20.90 0.82 -1.45
N ASP A 140 20.40 -0.12 -2.25
CA ASP A 140 21.23 -1.12 -2.95
C ASP A 140 22.16 -0.45 -3.98
N GLN A 141 21.64 0.50 -4.75
CA GLN A 141 22.46 1.24 -5.72
C GLN A 141 23.49 2.16 -5.04
N ALA A 142 23.13 2.79 -3.93
CA ALA A 142 24.05 3.65 -3.18
C ALA A 142 25.28 2.91 -2.62
N GLN A 143 25.22 1.58 -2.49
CA GLN A 143 26.36 0.76 -2.08
C GLN A 143 27.37 0.54 -3.20
N THR A 144 26.96 0.64 -4.45
CA THR A 144 27.77 0.34 -5.63
C THR A 144 28.18 1.59 -6.41
N GLU A 145 27.40 2.66 -6.33
CA GLU A 145 27.62 3.88 -7.09
C GLU A 145 28.33 4.97 -6.26
N ASN A 146 29.31 5.64 -6.88
CA ASN A 146 30.07 6.70 -6.23
C ASN A 146 29.53 8.11 -6.49
N ARG A 147 28.54 8.26 -7.35
CA ARG A 147 27.94 9.55 -7.71
C ARG A 147 26.44 9.44 -7.81
N VAL A 148 25.74 10.30 -7.10
CA VAL A 148 24.28 10.43 -7.13
C VAL A 148 23.95 11.89 -7.39
N LEU A 149 23.04 12.14 -8.31
CA LEU A 149 22.43 13.45 -8.53
C LEU A 149 21.04 13.46 -7.90
N ILE A 150 20.74 14.46 -7.09
CA ILE A 150 19.43 14.65 -6.42
C ILE A 150 18.79 15.94 -6.91
#